data_cf702e06c26b32b805c2244adcb73595
#
_entry.id   cf702e06c26b32b805c2244adcb73595
#
_cell.length_a   1.000
_cell.length_b   1.000
_cell.length_c   1.000
_cell.angle_alpha   90.00
_cell.angle_beta   90.00
_cell.angle_gamma   90.00
#
_symmetry.space_group_name_H-M   'P 1'
#
loop_
_entity.id
_entity.type
_entity.pdbx_description
1 polymer ?
#
loop_
_entity_poly.entity_id
_entity_poly.type
_entity_poly.pdbx_seq_one_letter_code
_entity_poly.pdbx_strand_id
1 'polypeptide(L)'
;MTKEEVIKEYRVREMLEAARRVMARYGMQGTTVDRVAEEAKVAKGTIYLYFDTKDELVHTAVIQGLREMAAEVLASDDPAMAPLERIRRLILAQFQIQASNQDFLKTLIIGNSLDIELESQPGREFMRVYAGHLDFVASVLQDAIDRGAIRRIDPQFAAFMLGEMLTGSLRRRLLKLASSPLESDAEAVVELFLKGIAATPCG
;
A
#
# COMPACT_ATOMS: atom_id res chain seq x y z
N MET A 1 -2.81 7.13 27.60
CA MET A 1 -2.64 8.31 26.70
C MET A 1 -3.19 9.54 27.40
N THR A 2 -2.40 10.57 27.51
CA THR A 2 -2.83 11.87 28.03
C THR A 2 -3.61 12.64 26.95
N LYS A 3 -4.39 13.65 27.36
CA LYS A 3 -5.09 14.54 26.40
C LYS A 3 -4.12 15.24 25.45
N GLU A 4 -2.94 15.58 25.92
CA GLU A 4 -1.89 16.23 25.12
C GLU A 4 -1.31 15.29 24.06
N GLU A 5 -1.08 14.01 24.40
CA GLU A 5 -0.64 12.97 23.45
C GLU A 5 -1.66 12.76 22.35
N VAL A 6 -2.95 12.68 22.68
CA VAL A 6 -4.04 12.54 21.68
C VAL A 6 -4.07 13.72 20.70
N ILE A 7 -3.96 14.94 21.23
CA ILE A 7 -3.94 16.15 20.39
C ILE A 7 -2.71 16.16 19.49
N LYS A 8 -1.55 15.75 20.02
CA LYS A 8 -0.30 15.67 19.26
C LYS A 8 -0.43 14.67 18.11
N GLU A 9 -0.89 13.46 18.39
CA GLU A 9 -1.10 12.42 17.37
C GLU A 9 -2.10 12.86 16.30
N TYR A 10 -3.20 13.49 16.68
CA TYR A 10 -4.17 14.04 15.74
C TYR A 10 -3.53 15.07 14.80
N ARG A 11 -2.77 16.03 15.35
CA ARG A 11 -2.09 17.07 14.54
C ARG A 11 -1.06 16.47 13.59
N VAL A 12 -0.26 15.50 14.06
CA VAL A 12 0.72 14.81 13.20
C VAL A 12 0.00 14.12 12.04
N ARG A 13 -1.09 13.40 12.32
CA ARG A 13 -1.88 12.74 11.27
C ARG A 13 -2.40 13.72 10.23
N GLU A 14 -3.01 14.84 10.64
CA GLU A 14 -3.51 15.88 9.72
C GLU A 14 -2.38 16.43 8.82
N MET A 15 -1.19 16.66 9.37
CA MET A 15 -0.04 17.12 8.60
C MET A 15 0.45 16.06 7.60
N LEU A 16 0.49 14.78 7.98
CA LEU A 16 0.89 13.69 7.11
C LEU A 16 -0.13 13.47 5.98
N GLU A 17 -1.43 13.58 6.25
CA GLU A 17 -2.48 13.53 5.23
C GLU A 17 -2.37 14.73 4.27
N ALA A 18 -2.14 15.94 4.78
CA ALA A 18 -1.89 17.11 3.96
C ALA A 18 -0.66 16.93 3.07
N ALA A 19 0.43 16.36 3.60
CA ALA A 19 1.63 16.05 2.82
C ALA A 19 1.31 15.07 1.68
N ARG A 20 0.54 14.02 1.93
CA ARG A 20 0.10 13.07 0.87
C ARG A 20 -0.74 13.75 -0.21
N ARG A 21 -1.69 14.64 0.16
CA ARG A 21 -2.47 15.41 -0.82
C ARG A 21 -1.60 16.34 -1.66
N VAL A 22 -0.62 17.00 -1.04
CA VAL A 22 0.35 17.85 -1.76
C VAL A 22 1.22 17.01 -2.69
N MET A 23 1.72 15.85 -2.24
CA MET A 23 2.47 14.92 -3.10
C MET A 23 1.65 14.44 -4.30
N ALA A 24 0.38 14.11 -4.10
CA ALA A 24 -0.51 13.67 -5.17
C ALA A 24 -0.71 14.75 -6.25
N ARG A 25 -0.76 16.04 -5.86
CA ARG A 25 -0.96 17.18 -6.78
C ARG A 25 0.31 17.65 -7.48
N TYR A 26 1.43 17.66 -6.76
CA TYR A 26 2.66 18.34 -7.22
C TYR A 26 3.86 17.39 -7.38
N GLY A 27 3.67 16.11 -7.11
CA GLY A 27 4.75 15.11 -7.06
C GLY A 27 5.66 15.29 -5.85
N MET A 28 6.59 14.35 -5.66
CA MET A 28 7.57 14.38 -4.56
C MET A 28 8.44 15.62 -4.58
N GLN A 29 8.99 15.97 -5.75
CA GLN A 29 9.86 17.13 -5.94
C GLN A 29 9.13 18.48 -5.72
N GLY A 30 7.85 18.52 -6.10
CA GLY A 30 7.02 19.70 -5.91
C GLY A 30 6.45 19.86 -4.50
N THR A 31 6.67 18.91 -3.60
CA THR A 31 6.22 18.97 -2.21
C THR A 31 7.16 19.86 -1.41
N THR A 32 6.61 20.94 -0.86
CA THR A 32 7.33 21.88 0.02
C THR A 32 6.63 22.01 1.36
N VAL A 33 7.36 22.36 2.42
CA VAL A 33 6.79 22.58 3.76
C VAL A 33 5.74 23.69 3.74
N ASP A 34 5.92 24.72 2.91
CA ASP A 34 4.95 25.83 2.78
C ASP A 34 3.61 25.33 2.22
N ARG A 35 3.62 24.51 1.16
CA ARG A 35 2.40 23.92 0.60
C ARG A 35 1.72 22.95 1.57
N VAL A 36 2.51 22.18 2.32
CA VAL A 36 1.94 21.26 3.33
C VAL A 36 1.31 22.06 4.47
N ALA A 37 1.95 23.13 4.95
CA ALA A 37 1.41 23.99 5.99
C ALA A 37 0.09 24.66 5.54
N GLU A 38 0.05 25.17 4.30
CA GLU A 38 -1.17 25.73 3.69
C GLU A 38 -2.29 24.69 3.59
N GLU A 39 -1.99 23.48 3.06
CA GLU A 39 -2.96 22.39 2.93
C GLU A 39 -3.46 21.89 4.29
N ALA A 40 -2.59 21.84 5.31
CA ALA A 40 -2.92 21.45 6.68
C ALA A 40 -3.56 22.60 7.49
N LYS A 41 -3.62 23.81 6.92
CA LYS A 41 -4.13 25.04 7.58
C LYS A 41 -3.41 25.36 8.90
N VAL A 42 -2.09 25.19 8.92
CA VAL A 42 -1.23 25.52 10.06
C VAL A 42 -0.12 26.48 9.64
N ALA A 43 0.52 27.15 10.61
CA ALA A 43 1.71 27.92 10.34
C ALA A 43 2.88 26.98 9.99
N LYS A 44 3.79 27.43 9.09
CA LYS A 44 5.02 26.68 8.72
C LYS A 44 5.84 26.26 9.94
N GLY A 45 5.96 27.15 10.93
CA GLY A 45 6.64 26.85 12.19
C GLY A 45 6.01 25.70 12.97
N THR A 46 4.69 25.47 12.82
CA THR A 46 4.01 24.34 13.43
C THR A 46 4.50 23.01 12.84
N ILE A 47 4.76 22.93 11.56
CA ILE A 47 5.33 21.73 10.93
C ILE A 47 6.70 21.40 11.55
N TYR A 48 7.54 22.41 11.69
CA TYR A 48 8.90 22.26 12.26
C TYR A 48 8.94 21.91 13.77
N LEU A 49 7.80 22.00 14.47
CA LEU A 49 7.70 21.47 15.85
C LEU A 49 7.61 19.93 15.88
N TYR A 50 7.32 19.28 14.73
CA TYR A 50 7.08 17.85 14.64
C TYR A 50 8.05 17.13 13.69
N PHE A 51 8.60 17.86 12.70
CA PHE A 51 9.48 17.31 11.66
C PHE A 51 10.65 18.25 11.45
N ASP A 52 11.88 17.77 11.65
CA ASP A 52 13.09 18.58 11.53
C ASP A 52 13.37 19.01 10.09
N THR A 53 12.99 18.16 9.12
CA THR A 53 13.24 18.40 7.70
C THR A 53 12.01 18.10 6.83
N LYS A 54 12.03 18.64 5.60
CA LYS A 54 11.04 18.30 4.56
C LYS A 54 11.05 16.79 4.26
N ASP A 55 12.23 16.21 4.18
CA ASP A 55 12.40 14.81 3.80
C ASP A 55 11.87 13.88 4.88
N GLU A 56 12.06 14.20 6.15
CA GLU A 56 11.46 13.50 7.27
C GLU A 56 9.92 13.54 7.21
N LEU A 57 9.33 14.70 6.98
CA LEU A 57 7.88 14.85 6.81
C LEU A 57 7.37 13.98 5.65
N VAL A 58 8.04 14.04 4.49
CA VAL A 58 7.66 13.31 3.29
C VAL A 58 7.79 11.81 3.49
N HIS A 59 8.92 11.33 4.00
CA HIS A 59 9.14 9.90 4.25
C HIS A 59 8.14 9.35 5.27
N THR A 60 7.91 10.10 6.36
CA THR A 60 6.91 9.70 7.37
C THR A 60 5.52 9.63 6.78
N ALA A 61 5.13 10.60 5.93
CA ALA A 61 3.83 10.60 5.26
C ALA A 61 3.66 9.40 4.31
N VAL A 62 4.71 9.04 3.58
CA VAL A 62 4.71 7.85 2.70
C VAL A 62 4.55 6.57 3.51
N ILE A 63 5.40 6.38 4.51
CA ILE A 63 5.39 5.17 5.35
C ILE A 63 4.04 5.01 6.06
N GLN A 64 3.50 6.11 6.59
CA GLN A 64 2.20 6.09 7.25
C GLN A 64 1.07 5.74 6.27
N GLY A 65 1.07 6.29 5.05
CA GLY A 65 0.07 5.94 4.02
C GLY A 65 0.12 4.47 3.63
N LEU A 66 1.32 3.90 3.45
CA LEU A 66 1.48 2.47 3.17
C LEU A 66 1.04 1.59 4.35
N ARG A 67 1.30 2.02 5.59
CA ARG A 67 0.85 1.32 6.79
C ARG A 67 -0.68 1.30 6.90
N GLU A 68 -1.34 2.42 6.62
CA GLU A 68 -2.80 2.52 6.59
C GLU A 68 -3.40 1.58 5.55
N MET A 69 -2.87 1.59 4.32
CA MET A 69 -3.30 0.67 3.27
C MET A 69 -3.10 -0.80 3.65
N ALA A 70 -1.96 -1.16 4.25
CA ALA A 70 -1.71 -2.51 4.73
C ALA A 70 -2.69 -2.93 5.84
N ALA A 71 -3.04 -2.01 6.75
CA ALA A 71 -4.03 -2.24 7.80
C ALA A 71 -5.44 -2.44 7.23
N GLU A 72 -5.82 -1.69 6.18
CA GLU A 72 -7.11 -1.88 5.50
C GLU A 72 -7.19 -3.25 4.82
N VAL A 73 -6.10 -3.70 4.19
CA VAL A 73 -6.03 -5.06 3.60
C VAL A 73 -6.20 -6.12 4.69
N LEU A 74 -5.48 -6.00 5.80
CA LEU A 74 -5.59 -6.91 6.94
C LEU A 74 -7.02 -6.93 7.51
N ALA A 75 -7.65 -5.76 7.65
CA ALA A 75 -9.02 -5.65 8.16
C ALA A 75 -10.09 -6.22 7.21
N SER A 76 -9.78 -6.39 5.92
CA SER A 76 -10.67 -7.00 4.93
C SER A 76 -10.66 -8.52 4.97
N ASP A 77 -9.74 -9.13 5.70
CA ASP A 77 -9.57 -10.59 5.78
C ASP A 77 -10.68 -11.25 6.61
N ASP A 78 -11.08 -12.44 6.18
CA ASP A 78 -12.04 -13.29 6.89
C ASP A 78 -11.53 -14.74 6.88
N PRO A 79 -10.87 -15.20 7.95
CA PRO A 79 -10.33 -16.54 8.06
C PRO A 79 -11.38 -17.68 8.02
N ALA A 80 -12.67 -17.34 8.20
CA ALA A 80 -13.76 -18.33 8.13
C ALA A 80 -14.15 -18.69 6.69
N MET A 81 -13.74 -17.90 5.70
CA MET A 81 -14.04 -18.15 4.29
C MET A 81 -13.32 -19.41 3.76
N ALA A 82 -13.89 -19.99 2.68
CA ALA A 82 -13.20 -21.01 1.90
C ALA A 82 -11.89 -20.44 1.31
N PRO A 83 -10.77 -21.21 1.28
CA PRO A 83 -9.45 -20.64 0.96
C PRO A 83 -9.37 -19.88 -0.36
N LEU A 84 -9.93 -20.41 -1.45
CA LEU A 84 -9.89 -19.75 -2.76
C LEU A 84 -10.74 -18.46 -2.77
N GLU A 85 -11.87 -18.45 -2.10
CA GLU A 85 -12.72 -17.26 -1.98
C GLU A 85 -12.07 -16.19 -1.10
N ARG A 86 -11.38 -16.61 -0.02
CA ARG A 86 -10.58 -15.72 0.82
C ARG A 86 -9.47 -15.03 0.01
N ILE A 87 -8.71 -15.79 -0.81
CA ILE A 87 -7.68 -15.23 -1.69
C ILE A 87 -8.30 -14.28 -2.71
N ARG A 88 -9.42 -14.68 -3.35
CA ARG A 88 -10.14 -13.82 -4.30
C ARG A 88 -10.55 -12.49 -3.67
N ARG A 89 -11.17 -12.54 -2.50
CA ARG A 89 -11.60 -11.35 -1.74
C ARG A 89 -10.41 -10.46 -1.38
N LEU A 90 -9.30 -11.05 -0.94
CA LEU A 90 -8.07 -10.34 -0.63
C LEU A 90 -7.53 -9.58 -1.85
N ILE A 91 -7.51 -10.20 -3.03
CA ILE A 91 -7.08 -9.56 -4.28
C ILE A 91 -7.99 -8.38 -4.62
N LEU A 92 -9.32 -8.57 -4.57
CA LEU A 92 -10.29 -7.52 -4.87
C LEU A 92 -10.19 -6.35 -3.89
N ALA A 93 -10.02 -6.62 -2.59
CA ALA A 93 -9.81 -5.59 -1.56
C ALA A 93 -8.55 -4.76 -1.84
N GLN A 94 -7.43 -5.40 -2.18
CA GLN A 94 -6.20 -4.70 -2.55
C GLN A 94 -6.39 -3.81 -3.78
N PHE A 95 -7.12 -4.26 -4.81
CA PHE A 95 -7.47 -3.43 -5.96
C PHE A 95 -8.27 -2.19 -5.58
N GLN A 96 -9.29 -2.35 -4.72
CA GLN A 96 -10.12 -1.23 -4.27
C GLN A 96 -9.30 -0.21 -3.47
N ILE A 97 -8.45 -0.68 -2.56
CA ILE A 97 -7.57 0.17 -1.74
C ILE A 97 -6.59 0.91 -2.65
N GLN A 98 -5.97 0.24 -3.63
CA GLN A 98 -5.09 0.89 -4.60
C GLN A 98 -5.83 1.93 -5.44
N ALA A 99 -7.06 1.65 -5.88
CA ALA A 99 -7.88 2.59 -6.64
C ALA A 99 -8.22 3.84 -5.84
N SER A 100 -8.60 3.68 -4.58
CA SER A 100 -8.90 4.79 -3.67
C SER A 100 -7.67 5.66 -3.36
N ASN A 101 -6.47 5.08 -3.47
CA ASN A 101 -5.19 5.75 -3.20
C ASN A 101 -4.36 6.00 -4.48
N GLN A 102 -4.98 5.96 -5.68
CA GLN A 102 -4.25 5.97 -6.95
C GLN A 102 -3.36 7.20 -7.15
N ASP A 103 -3.79 8.40 -6.74
CA ASP A 103 -3.00 9.63 -6.90
C ASP A 103 -1.75 9.63 -6.01
N PHE A 104 -1.86 9.10 -4.80
CA PHE A 104 -0.73 8.88 -3.91
C PHE A 104 0.22 7.82 -4.48
N LEU A 105 -0.30 6.65 -4.88
CA LEU A 105 0.50 5.56 -5.46
C LEU A 105 1.15 5.94 -6.79
N LYS A 106 0.49 6.76 -7.61
CA LYS A 106 1.08 7.33 -8.83
C LYS A 106 2.40 8.04 -8.54
N THR A 107 2.45 8.81 -7.47
CA THR A 107 3.65 9.54 -7.06
C THR A 107 4.79 8.59 -6.73
N LEU A 108 4.49 7.42 -6.13
CA LEU A 108 5.48 6.41 -5.77
C LEU A 108 5.92 5.56 -6.98
N ILE A 109 4.98 5.18 -7.85
CA ILE A 109 5.23 4.23 -8.94
C ILE A 109 5.88 4.91 -10.17
N ILE A 110 5.43 6.11 -10.52
CA ILE A 110 5.91 6.84 -11.72
C ILE A 110 7.03 7.80 -11.36
N GLY A 111 6.97 8.39 -10.18
CA GLY A 111 7.89 9.44 -9.76
C GLY A 111 9.35 9.00 -9.62
N ASN A 112 9.63 7.71 -9.65
CA ASN A 112 10.97 7.11 -9.42
C ASN A 112 11.69 7.71 -8.20
N SER A 113 10.94 8.11 -7.16
CA SER A 113 11.32 9.16 -6.24
C SER A 113 11.26 8.78 -4.76
N LEU A 114 11.17 7.50 -4.42
CA LEU A 114 11.53 7.11 -3.06
C LEU A 114 13.06 7.03 -3.00
N ASP A 115 13.68 8.20 -2.89
CA ASP A 115 15.11 8.32 -2.58
C ASP A 115 15.34 7.98 -1.10
N ILE A 116 14.73 6.86 -0.70
CA ILE A 116 14.89 6.31 0.64
C ILE A 116 16.04 5.32 0.58
N GLU A 117 17.19 5.72 1.11
CA GLU A 117 18.27 4.78 1.39
C GLU A 117 17.75 3.64 2.26
N LEU A 118 17.77 2.40 1.76
CA LEU A 118 17.17 1.25 2.47
C LEU A 118 17.81 1.00 3.83
N GLU A 119 19.07 1.37 4.01
CA GLU A 119 19.81 1.25 5.27
C GLU A 119 19.54 2.42 6.25
N SER A 120 18.90 3.49 5.78
CA SER A 120 18.47 4.60 6.64
C SER A 120 17.33 4.18 7.59
N GLN A 121 17.06 4.99 8.62
CA GLN A 121 15.93 4.72 9.51
C GLN A 121 14.58 4.71 8.76
N PRO A 122 14.26 5.68 7.87
CA PRO A 122 13.06 5.62 7.04
C PRO A 122 13.03 4.38 6.12
N GLY A 123 14.17 4.00 5.54
CA GLY A 123 14.26 2.81 4.68
C GLY A 123 13.95 1.52 5.42
N ARG A 124 14.50 1.34 6.60
CA ARG A 124 14.19 0.17 7.45
C ARG A 124 12.73 0.13 7.86
N GLU A 125 12.12 1.28 8.16
CA GLU A 125 10.70 1.35 8.51
C GLU A 125 9.80 1.05 7.31
N PHE A 126 10.12 1.59 6.13
CA PHE A 126 9.46 1.25 4.87
C PHE A 126 9.52 -0.27 4.62
N MET A 127 10.72 -0.87 4.71
CA MET A 127 10.89 -2.31 4.51
C MET A 127 10.12 -3.14 5.54
N ARG A 128 10.02 -2.67 6.79
CA ARG A 128 9.21 -3.35 7.82
C ARG A 128 7.73 -3.36 7.46
N VAL A 129 7.18 -2.24 7.00
CA VAL A 129 5.76 -2.15 6.58
C VAL A 129 5.53 -3.04 5.36
N TYR A 130 6.42 -2.99 4.37
CA TYR A 130 6.33 -3.78 3.16
C TYR A 130 6.43 -5.30 3.44
N ALA A 131 7.44 -5.71 4.21
CA ALA A 131 7.62 -7.10 4.59
C ALA A 131 6.43 -7.62 5.42
N GLY A 132 5.94 -6.84 6.38
CA GLY A 132 4.76 -7.23 7.18
C GLY A 132 3.50 -7.43 6.33
N HIS A 133 3.32 -6.62 5.29
CA HIS A 133 2.23 -6.84 4.32
C HIS A 133 2.42 -8.15 3.53
N LEU A 134 3.63 -8.41 3.04
CA LEU A 134 3.94 -9.66 2.32
C LEU A 134 3.76 -10.88 3.23
N ASP A 135 4.21 -10.81 4.48
CA ASP A 135 4.06 -11.89 5.47
C ASP A 135 2.59 -12.22 5.72
N PHE A 136 1.75 -11.17 5.80
CA PHE A 136 0.31 -11.37 5.94
C PHE A 136 -0.29 -12.09 4.72
N VAL A 137 -0.01 -11.62 3.51
CA VAL A 137 -0.51 -12.27 2.27
C VAL A 137 0.02 -13.70 2.16
N ALA A 138 1.30 -13.93 2.47
CA ALA A 138 1.90 -15.25 2.48
C ALA A 138 1.23 -16.18 3.49
N SER A 139 0.81 -15.68 4.66
CA SER A 139 0.09 -16.48 5.65
C SER A 139 -1.28 -16.96 5.16
N VAL A 140 -1.99 -16.12 4.39
CA VAL A 140 -3.26 -16.52 3.75
C VAL A 140 -3.04 -17.60 2.69
N LEU A 141 -1.96 -17.50 1.90
CA LEU A 141 -1.60 -18.51 0.91
C LEU A 141 -1.14 -19.81 1.56
N GLN A 142 -0.38 -19.74 2.67
CA GLN A 142 0.04 -20.92 3.43
C GLN A 142 -1.17 -21.68 3.98
N ASP A 143 -2.17 -21.00 4.55
CA ASP A 143 -3.41 -21.63 5.00
C ASP A 143 -4.12 -22.37 3.85
N ALA A 144 -4.14 -21.79 2.65
CA ALA A 144 -4.73 -22.44 1.47
C ALA A 144 -3.91 -23.64 0.98
N ILE A 145 -2.58 -23.63 1.11
CA ILE A 145 -1.70 -24.77 0.83
C ILE A 145 -1.99 -25.90 1.83
N ASP A 146 -2.04 -25.57 3.13
CA ASP A 146 -2.24 -26.55 4.21
C ASP A 146 -3.61 -27.25 4.12
N ARG A 147 -4.61 -26.52 3.62
CA ARG A 147 -5.95 -27.08 3.33
C ARG A 147 -6.04 -27.79 1.96
N GLY A 148 -4.97 -27.86 1.18
CA GLY A 148 -4.94 -28.49 -0.14
C GLY A 148 -5.76 -27.76 -1.22
N ALA A 149 -6.14 -26.49 -1.00
CA ALA A 149 -6.92 -25.71 -1.94
C ALA A 149 -6.07 -25.16 -3.10
N ILE A 150 -4.78 -24.95 -2.87
CA ILE A 150 -3.80 -24.57 -3.88
C ILE A 150 -2.61 -25.53 -3.87
N ARG A 151 -1.88 -25.57 -4.99
CA ARG A 151 -0.67 -26.39 -5.10
C ARG A 151 0.43 -25.89 -4.14
N ARG A 152 1.35 -26.77 -3.80
CA ARG A 152 2.53 -26.37 -3.06
C ARG A 152 3.38 -25.40 -3.87
N ILE A 153 3.58 -24.21 -3.34
CA ILE A 153 4.38 -23.13 -3.88
C ILE A 153 5.00 -22.38 -2.71
N ASP A 154 6.11 -21.70 -2.90
CA ASP A 154 6.64 -20.78 -1.90
C ASP A 154 5.64 -19.64 -1.68
N PRO A 155 5.04 -19.52 -0.48
CA PRO A 155 4.01 -18.53 -0.21
C PRO A 155 4.55 -17.09 -0.23
N GLN A 156 5.81 -16.87 0.15
CA GLN A 156 6.45 -15.56 0.10
C GLN A 156 6.67 -15.12 -1.35
N PHE A 157 7.17 -16.02 -2.20
CA PHE A 157 7.30 -15.75 -3.62
C PHE A 157 5.94 -15.45 -4.27
N ALA A 158 4.91 -16.25 -3.96
CA ALA A 158 3.57 -16.05 -4.51
C ALA A 158 2.94 -14.73 -4.04
N ALA A 159 3.13 -14.34 -2.77
CA ALA A 159 2.68 -13.07 -2.22
C ALA A 159 3.37 -11.88 -2.93
N PHE A 160 4.68 -11.97 -3.13
CA PHE A 160 5.44 -10.95 -3.87
C PHE A 160 4.95 -10.83 -5.31
N MET A 161 4.80 -11.95 -6.04
CA MET A 161 4.31 -11.96 -7.42
C MET A 161 2.88 -11.40 -7.54
N LEU A 162 2.01 -11.68 -6.58
CA LEU A 162 0.68 -11.07 -6.53
C LEU A 162 0.78 -9.56 -6.40
N GLY A 163 1.63 -9.05 -5.49
CA GLY A 163 1.88 -7.61 -5.33
C GLY A 163 2.34 -6.95 -6.63
N GLU A 164 3.25 -7.60 -7.37
CA GLU A 164 3.73 -7.12 -8.67
C GLU A 164 2.63 -7.13 -9.75
N MET A 165 1.75 -8.13 -9.77
CA MET A 165 0.60 -8.16 -10.68
C MET A 165 -0.35 -6.98 -10.43
N LEU A 166 -0.65 -6.68 -9.16
CA LEU A 166 -1.48 -5.56 -8.76
C LEU A 166 -0.83 -4.21 -9.12
N THR A 167 0.44 -4.04 -8.78
CA THR A 167 1.22 -2.84 -9.10
C THR A 167 1.37 -2.66 -10.61
N GLY A 168 1.61 -3.75 -11.35
CA GLY A 168 1.69 -3.76 -12.80
C GLY A 168 0.37 -3.34 -13.47
N SER A 169 -0.76 -3.80 -12.95
CA SER A 169 -2.08 -3.39 -13.43
C SER A 169 -2.32 -1.89 -13.18
N LEU A 170 -2.01 -1.38 -12.00
CA LEU A 170 -2.10 0.05 -11.71
C LEU A 170 -1.15 0.87 -12.61
N ARG A 171 0.10 0.44 -12.77
CA ARG A 171 1.07 1.10 -13.66
C ARG A 171 0.58 1.16 -15.11
N ARG A 172 0.00 0.07 -15.61
CA ARG A 172 -0.60 0.01 -16.96
C ARG A 172 -1.68 1.09 -17.15
N ARG A 173 -2.51 1.34 -16.13
CA ARG A 173 -3.54 2.39 -16.14
C ARG A 173 -2.93 3.79 -16.09
N LEU A 174 -1.98 4.01 -15.19
CA LEU A 174 -1.29 5.30 -15.05
C LEU A 174 -0.55 5.70 -16.34
N LEU A 175 -0.04 4.72 -17.10
CA LEU A 175 0.58 4.92 -18.40
C LEU A 175 -0.44 5.01 -19.56
N LYS A 176 -1.75 4.98 -19.26
CA LYS A 176 -2.85 5.02 -20.26
C LYS A 176 -2.80 3.86 -21.28
N LEU A 177 -2.26 2.71 -20.88
CA LEU A 177 -2.21 1.50 -21.67
C LEU A 177 -3.46 0.60 -21.49
N ALA A 178 -4.40 1.02 -20.62
CA ALA A 178 -5.66 0.34 -20.39
C ALA A 178 -6.80 1.35 -20.45
N SER A 179 -7.88 0.97 -21.14
CA SER A 179 -9.16 1.70 -21.20
C SER A 179 -10.32 0.91 -20.58
N SER A 180 -10.07 -0.34 -20.17
CA SER A 180 -11.05 -1.19 -19.50
C SER A 180 -11.44 -0.63 -18.12
N PRO A 181 -12.64 -0.92 -17.59
CA PRO A 181 -12.97 -0.64 -16.19
C PRO A 181 -11.99 -1.30 -15.22
N LEU A 182 -11.79 -0.70 -14.04
CA LEU A 182 -10.87 -1.22 -13.02
C LEU A 182 -11.24 -2.64 -12.58
N GLU A 183 -12.55 -2.89 -12.49
CA GLU A 183 -13.12 -4.18 -12.09
C GLU A 183 -12.71 -5.29 -13.07
N SER A 184 -12.59 -4.99 -14.36
CA SER A 184 -12.12 -5.94 -15.36
C SER A 184 -10.65 -6.34 -15.15
N ASP A 185 -9.80 -5.41 -14.74
CA ASP A 185 -8.40 -5.70 -14.42
C ASP A 185 -8.32 -6.53 -13.12
N ALA A 186 -9.16 -6.23 -12.13
CA ALA A 186 -9.22 -6.98 -10.87
C ALA A 186 -9.60 -8.45 -11.13
N GLU A 187 -10.66 -8.69 -11.88
CA GLU A 187 -11.09 -10.05 -12.25
C GLU A 187 -10.04 -10.77 -13.10
N ALA A 188 -9.37 -10.09 -14.02
CA ALA A 188 -8.29 -10.67 -14.81
C ALA A 188 -7.10 -11.13 -13.93
N VAL A 189 -6.72 -10.32 -12.94
CA VAL A 189 -5.65 -10.70 -11.99
C VAL A 189 -6.10 -11.87 -11.11
N VAL A 190 -7.35 -11.85 -10.61
CA VAL A 190 -7.92 -12.99 -9.86
C VAL A 190 -7.84 -14.26 -10.69
N GLU A 191 -8.30 -14.22 -11.93
CA GLU A 191 -8.30 -15.39 -12.81
C GLU A 191 -6.89 -15.90 -13.09
N LEU A 192 -5.97 -15.02 -13.48
CA LEU A 192 -4.58 -15.39 -13.79
C LEU A 192 -3.87 -15.97 -12.57
N PHE A 193 -4.03 -15.32 -11.40
CA PHE A 193 -3.38 -15.77 -10.19
C PHE A 193 -3.94 -17.11 -9.71
N LEU A 194 -5.27 -17.21 -9.54
CA LEU A 194 -5.89 -18.42 -9.02
C LEU A 194 -5.70 -19.63 -9.97
N LYS A 195 -5.81 -19.45 -11.29
CA LYS A 195 -5.52 -20.54 -12.25
C LYS A 195 -4.06 -20.98 -12.18
N GLY A 196 -3.12 -20.04 -11.95
CA GLY A 196 -1.69 -20.35 -11.82
C GLY A 196 -1.34 -21.14 -10.56
N ILE A 197 -2.13 -21.02 -9.49
CA ILE A 197 -1.85 -21.66 -8.19
C ILE A 197 -2.84 -22.75 -7.79
N ALA A 198 -3.95 -22.93 -8.53
CA ALA A 198 -4.93 -23.97 -8.23
C ALA A 198 -4.27 -25.36 -8.15
N ALA A 199 -4.72 -26.18 -7.21
CA ALA A 199 -4.35 -27.60 -7.20
C ALA A 199 -4.86 -28.24 -8.47
N THR A 200 -3.98 -28.93 -9.20
CA THR A 200 -4.42 -29.73 -10.34
C THR A 200 -5.29 -30.87 -9.79
N PRO A 201 -6.50 -31.12 -10.31
CA PRO A 201 -7.24 -32.31 -9.92
C PRO A 201 -6.33 -33.52 -10.14
N CYS A 202 -6.15 -34.35 -9.12
CA CYS A 202 -5.50 -35.63 -9.31
C CYS A 202 -6.29 -36.41 -10.38
N GLY A 203 -5.69 -36.56 -11.57
CA GLY A 203 -6.21 -37.38 -12.64
C GLY A 203 -6.13 -38.88 -12.28
#